data_beda378c242e45ec9ceccf97028b72bd
#
_entry.id   beda378c242e45ec9ceccf97028b72bd
#
_cell.length_a   1.000
_cell.length_b   1.000
_cell.length_c   1.000
_cell.angle_alpha   90.00
_cell.angle_beta   90.00
_cell.angle_gamma   90.00
#
_symmetry.space_group_name_H-M   'P 1'
#
loop_
_entity.id
_entity.type
_entity.pdbx_description
1 polymer ?
#
loop_
_entity_poly.entity_id
_entity_poly.type
_entity_poly.pdbx_seq_one_letter_code
_entity_poly.pdbx_strand_id
1 'polypeptide(L)'
;MMAFSRLKRSEVAGWLREGVRRAALWMALAGLVSVRLAAWEADELERGEALARQHCAACHVFPEPGLLDRRTWEQHALRKMAPYMGVARLRTEGRPDGERLEESGVYPPGPVVTREEWQAIGRYYSARAPARAVGLEAPRPPAAPTVQFVARPLTIPGAVPRSTLASLSAQGGEAWLADAGTGAVHRFGADGRLLGAWGLGGAAVHAWRGEGLWAVTLIGSVFPSDVLAGRVVRLRTDGATDAWVEGLGRPVMSLPCDLNGDGRTDLVVNGFGNQLGRLSWHEGLPGGGWRAHEILGRPGAACTETRDVDGDGDVDLLVLMAQAQEQLVLLENDGHGDFSARILLQFHPVFGAVHFESVDMDGDGDLDVVMSNGDNGEYPSPFKAYHGVRVFRNDGGMRLAEAWFHPVHGAFKALARDFDGDGDLDVAAISFFPDYRRAPEESFLLLRNEGAWRFGRETIPGATLGRWLTMDAGDVDGDGDLDVLLGSFCEGPPAVEIPPGLATAWRTNGVNGLLLVNQRRR
;
A
#
# COMPACT_ATOMS: atom_id res chain seq x y z
N MET A 1 75.29 33.05 40.74
CA MET A 1 75.41 31.65 41.26
C MET A 1 74.08 31.28 41.91
N MET A 2 73.21 30.65 41.16
CA MET A 2 71.93 30.16 41.67
C MET A 2 72.10 28.73 42.13
N ALA A 3 71.81 28.45 43.41
CA ALA A 3 71.91 27.12 44.00
C ALA A 3 70.68 26.27 43.61
N PHE A 4 70.89 25.27 42.78
CA PHE A 4 69.91 24.20 42.53
C PHE A 4 69.91 23.27 43.74
N SER A 5 68.86 23.33 44.57
CA SER A 5 68.61 22.38 45.65
C SER A 5 68.27 21.01 45.04
N ARG A 6 69.11 19.96 45.26
CA ARG A 6 68.86 18.61 44.83
C ARG A 6 67.73 18.02 45.74
N LEU A 7 66.54 17.87 45.14
CA LEU A 7 65.49 17.07 45.76
C LEU A 7 65.99 15.66 46.04
N LYS A 8 65.80 15.16 47.28
CA LYS A 8 66.18 13.80 47.64
C LYS A 8 65.42 12.75 46.85
N ARG A 9 66.10 11.69 46.35
CA ARG A 9 65.49 10.60 45.59
C ARG A 9 64.25 9.98 46.27
N SER A 10 64.21 10.00 47.62
CA SER A 10 63.06 9.52 48.42
C SER A 10 61.79 10.37 48.28
N GLU A 11 61.95 11.68 48.10
CA GLU A 11 60.78 12.59 47.90
C GLU A 11 60.17 12.44 46.50
N VAL A 12 61.01 12.29 45.47
CA VAL A 12 60.55 12.04 44.08
C VAL A 12 59.84 10.70 43.99
N ALA A 13 60.34 9.66 44.68
CA ALA A 13 59.69 8.33 44.74
C ALA A 13 58.34 8.37 45.50
N GLY A 14 58.18 9.24 46.50
CA GLY A 14 56.92 9.49 47.21
C GLY A 14 55.88 10.13 46.29
N TRP A 15 56.26 11.15 45.58
CA TRP A 15 55.40 11.84 44.61
C TRP A 15 54.92 10.94 43.47
N LEU A 16 55.81 10.11 42.93
CA LEU A 16 55.48 9.15 41.87
C LEU A 16 54.51 8.06 42.41
N ARG A 17 54.69 7.54 43.60
CA ARG A 17 53.78 6.56 44.19
C ARG A 17 52.41 7.16 44.50
N GLU A 18 52.31 8.40 44.94
CA GLU A 18 51.08 9.10 45.20
C GLU A 18 50.35 9.43 43.88
N GLY A 19 51.07 9.85 42.84
CA GLY A 19 50.52 10.08 41.49
C GLY A 19 49.96 8.79 40.89
N VAL A 20 50.65 7.64 41.01
CA VAL A 20 50.16 6.33 40.53
C VAL A 20 48.92 5.88 41.31
N ARG A 21 48.87 6.08 42.64
CA ARG A 21 47.70 5.74 43.46
C ARG A 21 46.49 6.58 43.10
N ARG A 22 46.67 7.89 42.89
CA ARG A 22 45.57 8.81 42.43
C ARG A 22 45.08 8.42 41.04
N ALA A 23 45.99 8.13 40.10
CA ALA A 23 45.62 7.68 38.76
C ALA A 23 44.83 6.36 38.80
N ALA A 24 45.28 5.38 39.61
CA ALA A 24 44.54 4.13 39.80
C ALA A 24 43.14 4.31 40.43
N LEU A 25 43.03 5.22 41.40
CA LEU A 25 41.71 5.56 42.00
C LEU A 25 40.79 6.23 40.99
N TRP A 26 41.30 7.15 40.18
CA TRP A 26 40.50 7.81 39.10
C TRP A 26 40.09 6.81 38.04
N MET A 27 40.93 5.85 37.62
CA MET A 27 40.58 4.79 36.69
C MET A 27 39.52 3.83 37.28
N ALA A 28 39.62 3.49 38.55
CA ALA A 28 38.61 2.66 39.23
C ALA A 28 37.27 3.36 39.35
N LEU A 29 37.24 4.66 39.69
CA LEU A 29 36.04 5.47 39.75
C LEU A 29 35.41 5.66 38.36
N ALA A 30 36.21 5.92 37.33
CA ALA A 30 35.73 6.03 35.96
C ALA A 30 35.14 4.69 35.47
N GLY A 31 35.75 3.55 35.81
CA GLY A 31 35.23 2.22 35.54
C GLY A 31 33.89 1.93 36.23
N LEU A 32 33.73 2.30 37.51
CA LEU A 32 32.49 2.16 38.26
C LEU A 32 31.38 3.06 37.69
N VAL A 33 31.72 4.29 37.31
CA VAL A 33 30.77 5.21 36.66
C VAL A 33 30.31 4.67 35.30
N SER A 34 31.23 4.13 34.49
CA SER A 34 30.92 3.53 33.19
C SER A 34 30.01 2.31 33.31
N VAL A 35 30.26 1.43 34.28
CA VAL A 35 29.43 0.24 34.54
C VAL A 35 28.02 0.65 35.02
N ARG A 36 27.91 1.66 35.88
CA ARG A 36 26.59 2.18 36.34
C ARG A 36 25.84 2.86 35.24
N LEU A 37 26.51 3.63 34.37
CA LEU A 37 25.90 4.24 33.19
C LEU A 37 25.37 3.18 32.21
N ALA A 38 26.16 2.15 31.93
CA ALA A 38 25.75 1.05 31.05
C ALA A 38 24.55 0.27 31.62
N ALA A 39 24.54 0.01 32.93
CA ALA A 39 23.43 -0.64 33.60
C ALA A 39 22.16 0.21 33.57
N TRP A 40 22.28 1.53 33.80
CA TRP A 40 21.17 2.46 33.72
C TRP A 40 20.61 2.57 32.29
N GLU A 41 21.48 2.63 31.27
CA GLU A 41 21.05 2.61 29.85
C GLU A 41 20.31 1.33 29.49
N ALA A 42 20.76 0.17 29.99
CA ALA A 42 20.08 -1.11 29.76
C ALA A 42 18.67 -1.12 30.37
N ASP A 43 18.54 -0.68 31.63
CA ASP A 43 17.26 -0.56 32.35
C ASP A 43 16.27 0.37 31.62
N GLU A 44 16.77 1.52 31.14
CA GLU A 44 15.94 2.48 30.37
C GLU A 44 15.48 1.91 29.02
N LEU A 45 16.29 1.08 28.36
CA LEU A 45 15.90 0.41 27.11
C LEU A 45 14.88 -0.69 27.36
N GLU A 46 15.03 -1.50 28.41
CA GLU A 46 14.04 -2.51 28.81
C GLU A 46 12.69 -1.86 29.18
N ARG A 47 12.73 -0.77 29.93
CA ARG A 47 11.53 0.03 30.24
C ARG A 47 10.89 0.57 28.96
N GLY A 48 11.69 1.11 28.04
CA GLY A 48 11.20 1.63 26.75
C GLY A 48 10.55 0.53 25.90
N GLU A 49 11.12 -0.67 25.87
CA GLU A 49 10.55 -1.84 25.18
C GLU A 49 9.21 -2.26 25.82
N ALA A 50 9.15 -2.39 27.13
CA ALA A 50 7.94 -2.78 27.84
C ALA A 50 6.79 -1.80 27.57
N LEU A 51 7.07 -0.48 27.63
CA LEU A 51 6.10 0.57 27.30
C LEU A 51 5.68 0.51 25.82
N ALA A 52 6.63 0.31 24.90
CA ALA A 52 6.32 0.20 23.49
C ALA A 52 5.43 -1.02 23.23
N ARG A 53 5.74 -2.20 23.79
CA ARG A 53 4.89 -3.39 23.66
C ARG A 53 3.51 -3.20 24.26
N GLN A 54 3.39 -2.52 25.39
CA GLN A 54 2.11 -2.24 26.04
C GLN A 54 1.23 -1.32 25.18
N HIS A 55 1.79 -0.23 24.66
CA HIS A 55 1.00 0.83 24.03
C HIS A 55 0.92 0.71 22.51
N CYS A 56 2.01 0.33 21.81
CA CYS A 56 1.99 0.25 20.36
C CYS A 56 1.24 -1.00 19.86
N ALA A 57 1.23 -2.10 20.63
CA ALA A 57 0.49 -3.31 20.26
C ALA A 57 -1.02 -3.23 20.55
N ALA A 58 -1.51 -2.15 21.14
CA ALA A 58 -2.94 -1.99 21.45
C ALA A 58 -3.81 -1.78 20.20
N CYS A 59 -3.25 -1.20 19.13
CA CYS A 59 -3.99 -0.84 17.92
C CYS A 59 -3.63 -1.70 16.69
N HIS A 60 -2.46 -2.27 16.65
CA HIS A 60 -1.94 -3.06 15.52
C HIS A 60 -0.88 -4.05 16.01
N VAL A 61 -0.40 -4.94 15.14
CA VAL A 61 0.74 -5.81 15.43
C VAL A 61 1.94 -4.96 15.87
N PHE A 62 2.64 -5.42 16.93
CA PHE A 62 3.78 -4.68 17.45
C PHE A 62 4.81 -4.39 16.34
N PRO A 63 5.13 -3.12 16.09
CA PRO A 63 6.07 -2.77 15.05
C PRO A 63 7.49 -2.92 15.54
N GLU A 64 8.14 -4.03 15.20
CA GLU A 64 9.52 -4.30 15.60
C GLU A 64 10.49 -3.20 15.10
N PRO A 65 11.47 -2.77 15.91
CA PRO A 65 12.41 -1.72 15.51
C PRO A 65 13.17 -1.99 14.20
N GLY A 66 13.38 -3.27 13.86
CA GLY A 66 14.06 -3.69 12.64
C GLY A 66 13.31 -3.40 11.34
N LEU A 67 12.02 -3.09 11.41
CA LEU A 67 11.18 -2.84 10.21
C LEU A 67 11.57 -1.56 9.45
N LEU A 68 12.08 -0.56 10.15
CA LEU A 68 12.51 0.71 9.58
C LEU A 68 13.90 1.10 10.10
N ASP A 69 14.59 1.95 9.35
CA ASP A 69 15.84 2.54 9.84
C ASP A 69 15.58 3.56 10.96
N ARG A 70 16.64 3.82 11.75
CA ARG A 70 16.59 4.73 12.90
C ARG A 70 16.05 6.12 12.55
N ARG A 71 16.50 6.68 11.43
CA ARG A 71 16.07 8.01 11.00
C ARG A 71 14.58 8.05 10.71
N THR A 72 14.06 7.02 10.07
CA THR A 72 12.64 6.91 9.74
C THR A 72 11.80 6.78 11.01
N TRP A 73 12.24 6.00 12.00
CA TRP A 73 11.58 5.95 13.31
C TRP A 73 11.54 7.32 13.98
N GLU A 74 12.67 7.99 14.13
CA GLU A 74 12.78 9.26 14.87
C GLU A 74 12.06 10.43 14.19
N GLN A 75 12.16 10.51 12.86
CA GLN A 75 11.71 11.69 12.13
C GLN A 75 10.30 11.54 11.56
N HIS A 76 9.78 10.33 11.44
CA HIS A 76 8.49 10.06 10.78
C HIS A 76 7.56 9.17 11.61
N ALA A 77 7.85 7.90 11.83
CA ALA A 77 6.91 6.96 12.42
C ALA A 77 6.46 7.38 13.83
N LEU A 78 7.39 7.65 14.75
CA LEU A 78 7.04 8.10 16.09
C LEU A 78 6.31 9.44 16.09
N ARG A 79 6.66 10.36 15.19
CA ARG A 79 5.96 11.66 15.10
C ARG A 79 4.51 11.51 14.62
N LYS A 80 4.26 10.56 13.70
CA LYS A 80 2.90 10.26 13.23
C LYS A 80 2.07 9.58 14.32
N MET A 81 2.69 8.76 15.16
CA MET A 81 2.01 8.07 16.27
C MET A 81 1.76 8.98 17.48
N ALA A 82 2.53 10.06 17.62
CA ALA A 82 2.42 10.97 18.77
C ALA A 82 1.00 11.54 19.02
N PRO A 83 0.21 11.94 17.99
CA PRO A 83 -1.18 12.36 18.20
C PRO A 83 -2.08 11.24 18.74
N TYR A 84 -1.93 10.01 18.28
CA TYR A 84 -2.71 8.86 18.76
C TYR A 84 -2.38 8.47 20.20
N MET A 85 -1.18 8.84 20.67
CA MET A 85 -0.78 8.68 22.08
C MET A 85 -1.11 9.90 22.94
N GLY A 86 -1.72 10.92 22.35
CA GLY A 86 -2.08 12.15 23.04
C GLY A 86 -0.90 13.02 23.49
N VAL A 87 0.33 12.72 23.06
CA VAL A 87 1.55 13.49 23.41
C VAL A 87 1.85 14.64 22.45
N ALA A 88 1.13 14.68 21.34
CA ALA A 88 1.10 15.80 20.39
C ALA A 88 -0.34 16.08 19.96
N ARG A 89 -0.62 17.31 19.56
CA ARG A 89 -1.91 17.66 18.96
C ARG A 89 -1.79 17.68 17.44
N LEU A 90 -2.73 17.04 16.75
CA LEU A 90 -2.92 17.27 15.33
C LEU A 90 -3.55 18.66 15.16
N ARG A 91 -3.03 19.44 14.21
CA ARG A 91 -3.67 20.71 13.85
C ARG A 91 -4.85 20.38 12.93
N THR A 92 -6.05 20.65 13.42
CA THR A 92 -7.32 20.42 12.70
C THR A 92 -7.92 21.73 12.21
N GLU A 93 -7.51 22.87 12.80
CA GLU A 93 -8.02 24.18 12.44
C GLU A 93 -7.74 24.51 10.97
N GLY A 94 -8.78 24.90 10.24
CA GLY A 94 -8.74 25.24 8.83
C GLY A 94 -8.69 24.05 7.88
N ARG A 95 -8.73 22.81 8.38
CA ARG A 95 -8.89 21.62 7.54
C ARG A 95 -10.37 21.40 7.23
N PRO A 96 -10.71 21.01 5.98
CA PRO A 96 -12.11 20.71 5.62
C PRO A 96 -12.73 19.54 6.40
N ASP A 97 -11.89 18.64 6.92
CA ASP A 97 -12.26 17.46 7.70
C ASP A 97 -11.99 17.63 9.22
N GLY A 98 -11.59 18.85 9.66
CA GLY A 98 -11.09 19.10 11.01
C GLY A 98 -12.11 18.83 12.12
N GLU A 99 -13.31 19.37 12.00
CA GLU A 99 -14.41 19.19 12.96
C GLU A 99 -14.78 17.70 13.10
N ARG A 100 -14.92 17.01 11.98
CA ARG A 100 -15.21 15.57 11.94
C ARG A 100 -14.13 14.73 12.62
N LEU A 101 -12.85 15.11 12.47
CA LEU A 101 -11.74 14.44 13.14
C LEU A 101 -11.76 14.66 14.66
N GLU A 102 -12.11 15.86 15.11
CA GLU A 102 -12.22 16.16 16.55
C GLU A 102 -13.38 15.41 17.19
N GLU A 103 -14.52 15.35 16.53
CA GLU A 103 -15.72 14.66 17.03
C GLU A 103 -15.58 13.13 17.02
N SER A 104 -14.75 12.58 16.14
CA SER A 104 -14.61 11.13 15.96
C SER A 104 -13.99 10.40 17.15
N GLY A 105 -13.24 11.10 18.00
CA GLY A 105 -12.49 10.48 19.10
C GLY A 105 -11.30 9.63 18.65
N VAL A 106 -10.91 9.66 17.37
CA VAL A 106 -9.74 8.91 16.86
C VAL A 106 -8.44 9.35 17.53
N TYR A 107 -8.40 10.60 17.97
CA TYR A 107 -7.33 11.12 18.83
C TYR A 107 -7.83 11.25 20.27
N PRO A 108 -7.07 10.75 21.25
CA PRO A 108 -7.49 10.82 22.64
C PRO A 108 -7.53 12.28 23.12
N PRO A 109 -8.47 12.63 24.03
CA PRO A 109 -8.59 14.00 24.56
C PRO A 109 -7.44 14.42 25.46
N GLY A 110 -6.60 13.47 25.89
CA GLY A 110 -5.44 13.69 26.74
C GLY A 110 -4.36 12.63 26.53
N PRO A 111 -3.21 12.77 27.20
CA PRO A 111 -2.11 11.82 27.05
C PRO A 111 -2.49 10.41 27.50
N VAL A 112 -2.27 9.42 26.63
CA VAL A 112 -2.34 7.98 26.93
C VAL A 112 -1.06 7.54 27.65
N VAL A 113 0.06 8.19 27.32
CA VAL A 113 1.36 8.00 27.95
C VAL A 113 1.92 9.35 28.42
N THR A 114 2.71 9.36 29.48
CA THR A 114 3.41 10.56 29.90
C THR A 114 4.50 10.95 28.92
N ARG A 115 5.00 12.17 29.01
CA ARG A 115 6.12 12.63 28.17
C ARG A 115 7.39 11.79 28.41
N GLU A 116 7.65 11.43 29.65
CA GLU A 116 8.80 10.60 30.06
C GLU A 116 8.70 9.19 29.46
N GLU A 117 7.54 8.57 29.50
CA GLU A 117 7.28 7.26 28.89
C GLU A 117 7.41 7.32 27.37
N TRP A 118 6.89 8.36 26.73
CA TRP A 118 7.06 8.56 25.29
C TRP A 118 8.53 8.72 24.89
N GLN A 119 9.33 9.42 25.71
CA GLN A 119 10.76 9.54 25.50
C GLN A 119 11.47 8.20 25.68
N ALA A 120 11.08 7.36 26.65
CA ALA A 120 11.64 6.03 26.83
C ALA A 120 11.33 5.14 25.63
N ILE A 121 10.10 5.15 25.11
CA ILE A 121 9.72 4.48 23.84
C ILE A 121 10.61 4.97 22.70
N GLY A 122 10.80 6.28 22.56
CA GLY A 122 11.65 6.87 21.51
C GLY A 122 13.10 6.38 21.61
N ARG A 123 13.68 6.35 22.82
CA ARG A 123 15.05 5.82 23.05
C ARG A 123 15.16 4.35 22.67
N TYR A 124 14.18 3.54 23.01
CA TYR A 124 14.15 2.12 22.62
C TYR A 124 14.23 1.95 21.11
N TYR A 125 13.35 2.60 20.34
CA TYR A 125 13.38 2.53 18.88
C TYR A 125 14.68 3.08 18.31
N SER A 126 15.17 4.21 18.79
CA SER A 126 16.44 4.79 18.34
C SER A 126 17.66 3.89 18.59
N ALA A 127 17.67 3.17 19.70
CA ALA A 127 18.77 2.28 20.05
C ALA A 127 18.72 0.94 19.31
N ARG A 128 17.51 0.39 19.10
CA ARG A 128 17.32 -0.95 18.53
C ARG A 128 17.16 -0.95 17.00
N ALA A 129 16.72 0.16 16.43
CA ALA A 129 16.58 0.28 14.99
C ALA A 129 17.95 0.27 14.28
N PRO A 130 18.05 -0.38 13.10
CA PRO A 130 19.26 -0.37 12.30
C PRO A 130 19.57 1.05 11.80
N ALA A 131 20.84 1.37 11.60
CA ALA A 131 21.26 2.67 11.08
C ALA A 131 20.82 2.90 9.62
N ARG A 132 20.59 1.81 8.88
CA ARG A 132 20.08 1.80 7.48
C ARG A 132 19.07 0.66 7.34
N ALA A 133 18.16 0.79 6.39
CA ALA A 133 17.21 -0.30 6.08
C ALA A 133 17.96 -1.62 5.80
N VAL A 134 17.47 -2.70 6.39
CA VAL A 134 18.07 -4.05 6.31
C VAL A 134 17.44 -4.81 5.15
N GLY A 135 18.20 -5.72 4.53
CA GLY A 135 17.70 -6.63 3.51
C GLY A 135 17.53 -6.01 2.12
N LEU A 136 18.00 -4.77 1.91
CA LEU A 136 18.14 -4.21 0.57
C LEU A 136 19.38 -4.84 -0.08
N GLU A 137 19.16 -5.95 -0.76
CA GLU A 137 20.22 -6.69 -1.44
C GLU A 137 20.87 -5.89 -2.58
N ALA A 138 22.01 -6.41 -3.06
CA ALA A 138 22.64 -5.88 -4.28
C ALA A 138 21.64 -5.87 -5.44
N PRO A 139 21.78 -4.93 -6.40
CA PRO A 139 20.90 -4.88 -7.55
C PRO A 139 20.84 -6.26 -8.23
N ARG A 140 19.63 -6.75 -8.48
CA ARG A 140 19.43 -7.96 -9.27
C ARG A 140 19.82 -7.68 -10.71
N PRO A 141 20.16 -8.70 -11.50
CA PRO A 141 20.29 -8.54 -12.95
C PRO A 141 19.02 -7.86 -13.50
N PRO A 142 19.14 -6.94 -14.46
CA PRO A 142 17.96 -6.35 -15.10
C PRO A 142 17.01 -7.42 -15.64
N ALA A 143 15.70 -7.16 -15.57
CA ALA A 143 14.71 -8.02 -16.21
C ALA A 143 14.93 -8.04 -17.73
N ALA A 144 14.78 -9.22 -18.35
CA ALA A 144 14.91 -9.34 -19.79
C ALA A 144 13.74 -8.62 -20.50
N PRO A 145 13.97 -7.90 -21.60
CA PRO A 145 12.87 -7.33 -22.35
C PRO A 145 12.05 -8.43 -23.01
N THR A 146 10.75 -8.47 -22.75
CA THR A 146 9.84 -9.36 -23.46
C THR A 146 9.56 -8.83 -24.87
N VAL A 147 9.39 -9.73 -25.81
CA VAL A 147 8.95 -9.44 -27.19
C VAL A 147 7.48 -9.79 -27.40
N GLN A 148 6.82 -10.27 -26.37
CA GLN A 148 5.44 -10.73 -26.43
C GLN A 148 4.45 -9.58 -26.66
N PHE A 149 4.73 -8.41 -26.10
CA PHE A 149 3.83 -7.27 -26.18
C PHE A 149 4.29 -6.19 -27.15
N VAL A 150 3.34 -5.66 -27.93
CA VAL A 150 3.49 -4.42 -28.69
C VAL A 150 2.90 -3.28 -27.88
N ALA A 151 3.75 -2.34 -27.46
CA ALA A 151 3.35 -1.19 -26.66
C ALA A 151 2.72 -0.09 -27.54
N ARG A 152 1.50 0.33 -27.19
CA ARG A 152 0.75 1.44 -27.83
C ARG A 152 0.52 2.55 -26.81
N PRO A 153 1.22 3.69 -26.91
CA PRO A 153 1.02 4.82 -26.02
C PRO A 153 -0.37 5.44 -26.18
N LEU A 154 -1.06 5.67 -25.06
CA LEU A 154 -2.37 6.34 -25.01
C LEU A 154 -2.19 7.75 -24.46
N THR A 155 -2.65 8.74 -25.21
CA THR A 155 -2.52 10.15 -24.85
C THR A 155 -3.88 10.84 -24.83
N ILE A 156 -4.12 11.64 -23.79
CA ILE A 156 -5.26 12.54 -23.68
C ILE A 156 -4.75 13.95 -24.02
N PRO A 157 -5.22 14.56 -25.11
CA PRO A 157 -4.70 15.84 -25.57
C PRO A 157 -4.76 16.94 -24.49
N GLY A 158 -3.64 17.58 -24.21
CA GLY A 158 -3.54 18.70 -23.26
C GLY A 158 -3.60 18.29 -21.77
N ALA A 159 -3.72 17.01 -21.45
CA ALA A 159 -3.77 16.54 -20.06
C ALA A 159 -2.37 16.09 -19.58
N VAL A 160 -1.99 16.55 -18.38
CA VAL A 160 -0.89 15.92 -17.62
C VAL A 160 -1.39 14.54 -17.15
N PRO A 161 -0.60 13.47 -17.27
CA PRO A 161 -1.05 12.14 -16.89
C PRO A 161 -1.46 12.03 -15.41
N ARG A 162 -2.74 11.76 -15.18
CA ARG A 162 -3.37 11.56 -13.87
C ARG A 162 -4.38 10.42 -13.91
N SER A 163 -4.04 9.33 -14.61
CA SER A 163 -4.94 8.18 -14.74
C SER A 163 -5.08 7.43 -13.43
N THR A 164 -6.31 7.31 -12.95
CA THR A 164 -6.68 6.68 -11.68
C THR A 164 -7.45 5.38 -11.85
N LEU A 165 -7.92 5.09 -13.06
CA LEU A 165 -8.55 3.84 -13.44
C LEU A 165 -8.07 3.42 -14.84
N ALA A 166 -7.65 2.17 -14.96
CA ALA A 166 -7.48 1.46 -16.21
C ALA A 166 -8.52 0.32 -16.26
N SER A 167 -9.18 0.14 -17.41
CA SER A 167 -10.15 -0.94 -17.56
C SER A 167 -10.27 -1.36 -19.02
N LEU A 168 -10.18 -2.67 -19.29
CA LEU A 168 -10.38 -3.28 -20.59
C LEU A 168 -11.81 -3.81 -20.75
N SER A 169 -12.37 -3.70 -21.94
CA SER A 169 -13.70 -4.22 -22.22
C SER A 169 -13.68 -5.76 -22.23
N ALA A 170 -14.55 -6.39 -21.45
CA ALA A 170 -14.70 -7.85 -21.48
C ALA A 170 -15.23 -8.39 -22.82
N GLN A 171 -15.82 -7.52 -23.65
CA GLN A 171 -16.34 -7.86 -24.99
C GLN A 171 -15.36 -7.49 -26.10
N GLY A 172 -14.13 -7.04 -25.74
CA GLY A 172 -13.13 -6.54 -26.68
C GLY A 172 -13.41 -5.14 -27.23
N GLY A 173 -12.47 -4.62 -28.00
CA GLY A 173 -12.62 -3.41 -28.82
C GLY A 173 -12.27 -2.08 -28.14
N GLU A 174 -12.31 -1.97 -26.82
CA GLU A 174 -12.06 -0.69 -26.15
C GLU A 174 -11.21 -0.82 -24.87
N ALA A 175 -10.27 0.10 -24.74
CA ALA A 175 -9.52 0.38 -23.51
C ALA A 175 -10.01 1.70 -22.89
N TRP A 176 -10.17 1.76 -21.58
CA TRP A 176 -10.74 2.90 -20.87
C TRP A 176 -9.76 3.39 -19.80
N LEU A 177 -9.49 4.69 -19.82
CA LEU A 177 -8.69 5.36 -18.81
C LEU A 177 -9.52 6.49 -18.17
N ALA A 178 -9.72 6.44 -16.86
CA ALA A 178 -10.23 7.62 -16.16
C ALA A 178 -9.06 8.48 -15.69
N ASP A 179 -9.15 9.78 -15.95
CA ASP A 179 -8.12 10.74 -15.61
C ASP A 179 -8.67 11.76 -14.60
N ALA A 180 -7.98 11.89 -13.45
CA ALA A 180 -8.40 12.77 -12.36
C ALA A 180 -8.32 14.25 -12.72
N GLY A 181 -7.46 14.62 -13.67
CA GLY A 181 -7.31 16.01 -14.11
C GLY A 181 -8.45 16.48 -14.98
N THR A 182 -9.00 15.59 -15.82
CA THR A 182 -10.15 15.88 -16.69
C THR A 182 -11.48 15.56 -16.03
N GLY A 183 -11.49 14.73 -14.98
CA GLY A 183 -12.72 14.24 -14.34
C GLY A 183 -13.60 13.40 -15.25
N ALA A 184 -13.00 12.70 -16.22
CA ALA A 184 -13.66 11.95 -17.26
C ALA A 184 -13.04 10.57 -17.47
N VAL A 185 -13.78 9.64 -18.05
CA VAL A 185 -13.25 8.40 -18.62
C VAL A 185 -13.05 8.59 -20.13
N HIS A 186 -11.87 8.29 -20.61
CA HIS A 186 -11.45 8.37 -22.00
C HIS A 186 -11.44 6.96 -22.60
N ARG A 187 -12.03 6.82 -23.78
CA ARG A 187 -12.19 5.56 -24.50
C ARG A 187 -11.21 5.51 -25.66
N PHE A 188 -10.49 4.42 -25.77
CA PHE A 188 -9.51 4.17 -26.83
C PHE A 188 -9.84 2.86 -27.54
N GLY A 189 -9.65 2.83 -28.85
CA GLY A 189 -9.71 1.58 -29.63
C GLY A 189 -8.50 0.68 -29.35
N ALA A 190 -8.58 -0.58 -29.78
CA ALA A 190 -7.47 -1.50 -29.70
C ALA A 190 -6.21 -1.00 -30.46
N ASP A 191 -6.37 -0.11 -31.44
CA ASP A 191 -5.28 0.57 -32.15
C ASP A 191 -4.63 1.72 -31.35
N GLY A 192 -5.12 2.01 -30.13
CA GLY A 192 -4.66 3.11 -29.28
C GLY A 192 -5.22 4.49 -29.63
N ARG A 193 -6.12 4.61 -30.60
CA ARG A 193 -6.74 5.87 -31.00
C ARG A 193 -7.82 6.28 -29.99
N LEU A 194 -7.83 7.56 -29.58
CA LEU A 194 -8.88 8.12 -28.75
C LEU A 194 -10.21 8.14 -29.53
N LEU A 195 -11.23 7.48 -29.01
CA LEU A 195 -12.58 7.38 -29.57
C LEU A 195 -13.50 8.46 -29.04
N GLY A 196 -13.30 8.87 -27.77
CA GLY A 196 -14.13 9.86 -27.09
C GLY A 196 -13.94 9.85 -25.58
N ALA A 197 -14.72 10.66 -24.89
CA ALA A 197 -14.70 10.72 -23.43
C ALA A 197 -16.10 10.94 -22.86
N TRP A 198 -16.34 10.42 -21.66
CA TRP A 198 -17.54 10.68 -20.87
C TRP A 198 -17.18 11.38 -19.57
N GLY A 199 -17.81 12.53 -19.31
CA GLY A 199 -17.61 13.29 -18.09
C GLY A 199 -18.22 12.57 -16.89
N LEU A 200 -17.42 12.36 -15.84
CA LEU A 200 -17.86 11.74 -14.58
C LEU A 200 -17.99 12.77 -13.45
N GLY A 201 -17.40 13.95 -13.63
CA GLY A 201 -17.39 15.02 -12.65
C GLY A 201 -16.53 14.72 -11.42
N GLY A 202 -15.52 13.85 -11.56
CA GLY A 202 -14.57 13.50 -10.49
C GLY A 202 -13.60 12.40 -10.90
N ALA A 203 -12.63 12.10 -10.02
CA ALA A 203 -11.64 11.06 -10.23
C ALA A 203 -12.25 9.68 -9.98
N ALA A 204 -12.43 8.90 -11.04
CA ALA A 204 -12.85 7.51 -10.94
C ALA A 204 -11.65 6.61 -10.61
N VAL A 205 -11.83 5.71 -9.65
CA VAL A 205 -10.76 4.80 -9.16
C VAL A 205 -11.13 3.33 -9.28
N HIS A 206 -12.42 3.03 -9.42
CA HIS A 206 -12.93 1.68 -9.63
C HIS A 206 -14.16 1.72 -10.52
N ALA A 207 -14.36 0.70 -11.34
CA ALA A 207 -15.55 0.49 -12.12
C ALA A 207 -15.91 -1.00 -12.13
N TRP A 208 -17.08 -1.33 -11.61
CA TRP A 208 -17.71 -2.61 -11.79
C TRP A 208 -18.59 -2.59 -13.04
N ARG A 209 -18.55 -3.65 -13.81
CA ARG A 209 -19.31 -3.78 -15.07
C ARG A 209 -20.33 -4.89 -14.98
N GLY A 210 -21.59 -4.54 -15.18
CA GLY A 210 -22.68 -5.48 -15.42
C GLY A 210 -23.28 -5.31 -16.81
N GLU A 211 -24.34 -6.06 -17.12
CA GLU A 211 -25.07 -5.96 -18.39
C GLU A 211 -25.70 -4.56 -18.58
N GLY A 212 -25.11 -3.75 -19.47
CA GLY A 212 -25.62 -2.42 -19.82
C GLY A 212 -25.48 -1.35 -18.74
N LEU A 213 -24.80 -1.64 -17.64
CA LEU A 213 -24.65 -0.75 -16.50
C LEU A 213 -23.25 -0.86 -15.88
N TRP A 214 -22.69 0.29 -15.51
CA TRP A 214 -21.44 0.37 -14.76
C TRP A 214 -21.66 1.08 -13.44
N ALA A 215 -21.13 0.51 -12.36
CA ALA A 215 -20.99 1.20 -11.10
C ALA A 215 -19.58 1.80 -11.04
N VAL A 216 -19.48 3.12 -11.05
CA VAL A 216 -18.19 3.83 -11.04
C VAL A 216 -17.98 4.53 -9.71
N THR A 217 -16.90 4.20 -9.04
CA THR A 217 -16.51 4.80 -7.76
C THR A 217 -15.69 6.06 -8.01
N LEU A 218 -16.19 7.21 -7.56
CA LEU A 218 -15.51 8.49 -7.58
C LEU A 218 -14.95 8.78 -6.18
N ILE A 219 -13.63 8.86 -6.07
CA ILE A 219 -12.92 8.91 -4.77
C ILE A 219 -13.18 10.20 -3.97
N GLY A 220 -13.61 11.28 -4.63
CA GLY A 220 -13.76 12.61 -4.05
C GLY A 220 -12.42 13.34 -3.96
N SER A 221 -11.51 12.88 -3.14
CA SER A 221 -10.13 13.40 -3.06
C SER A 221 -9.12 12.31 -3.36
N VAL A 222 -8.24 12.54 -4.34
CA VAL A 222 -7.12 11.63 -4.66
C VAL A 222 -6.09 11.61 -3.54
N PHE A 223 -5.86 12.77 -2.91
CA PHE A 223 -4.95 12.87 -1.76
C PHE A 223 -5.64 12.47 -0.46
N PRO A 224 -4.87 12.00 0.55
CA PRO A 224 -5.43 11.59 1.84
C PRO A 224 -6.33 12.66 2.47
N SER A 225 -7.58 12.28 2.76
CA SER A 225 -8.62 13.18 3.29
C SER A 225 -9.76 12.37 3.90
N ASP A 226 -10.40 12.92 4.92
CA ASP A 226 -11.60 12.37 5.54
C ASP A 226 -12.88 13.15 5.18
N VAL A 227 -12.81 14.01 4.17
CA VAL A 227 -13.96 14.73 3.63
C VAL A 227 -14.94 13.75 2.96
N LEU A 228 -16.23 13.94 3.19
CA LEU A 228 -17.30 13.12 2.59
C LEU A 228 -17.67 13.60 1.17
N ALA A 229 -16.69 13.58 0.28
CA ALA A 229 -16.84 14.05 -1.12
C ALA A 229 -16.91 12.91 -2.14
N GLY A 230 -16.73 11.67 -1.69
CA GLY A 230 -16.81 10.50 -2.55
C GLY A 230 -18.23 10.11 -2.88
N ARG A 231 -18.40 9.40 -3.98
CA ARG A 231 -19.72 8.89 -4.43
C ARG A 231 -19.57 7.70 -5.37
N VAL A 232 -20.63 6.93 -5.53
CA VAL A 232 -20.79 5.94 -6.61
C VAL A 232 -21.82 6.46 -7.60
N VAL A 233 -21.49 6.39 -8.89
CA VAL A 233 -22.39 6.77 -9.96
C VAL A 233 -22.67 5.59 -10.87
N ARG A 234 -23.87 5.54 -11.44
CA ARG A 234 -24.18 4.68 -12.58
C ARG A 234 -23.74 5.37 -13.85
N LEU A 235 -22.98 4.66 -14.65
CA LEU A 235 -22.62 5.10 -16.00
C LEU A 235 -23.30 4.18 -17.00
N ARG A 236 -24.12 4.77 -17.86
CA ARG A 236 -24.84 4.05 -18.92
C ARG A 236 -24.03 4.02 -20.21
N THR A 237 -24.40 3.14 -21.11
CA THR A 237 -23.74 2.96 -22.42
C THR A 237 -23.81 4.19 -23.33
N ASP A 238 -24.77 5.12 -23.08
CA ASP A 238 -24.86 6.40 -23.76
C ASP A 238 -23.96 7.48 -23.16
N GLY A 239 -23.23 7.18 -22.09
CA GLY A 239 -22.37 8.10 -21.36
C GLY A 239 -23.08 8.94 -20.30
N ALA A 240 -24.41 8.79 -20.13
CA ALA A 240 -25.14 9.49 -19.09
C ALA A 240 -24.84 8.87 -17.71
N THR A 241 -24.73 9.73 -16.70
CA THR A 241 -24.46 9.33 -15.31
C THR A 241 -25.56 9.79 -14.38
N ASP A 242 -25.88 9.00 -13.38
CA ASP A 242 -26.72 9.38 -12.25
C ASP A 242 -26.10 8.89 -10.95
N ALA A 243 -26.27 9.67 -9.87
CA ALA A 243 -25.72 9.32 -8.57
C ALA A 243 -26.46 8.11 -7.98
N TRP A 244 -25.69 7.17 -7.46
CA TRP A 244 -26.20 6.00 -6.75
C TRP A 244 -26.10 6.20 -5.24
N VAL A 245 -24.88 6.44 -4.74
CA VAL A 245 -24.61 6.73 -3.34
C VAL A 245 -23.67 7.92 -3.25
N GLU A 246 -23.94 8.85 -2.35
CA GLU A 246 -23.16 10.07 -2.14
C GLU A 246 -22.71 10.20 -0.67
N GLY A 247 -21.86 11.17 -0.39
CA GLY A 247 -21.42 11.45 0.97
C GLY A 247 -20.45 10.40 1.54
N LEU A 248 -19.66 9.76 0.68
CA LEU A 248 -18.74 8.72 1.08
C LEU A 248 -17.35 9.27 1.44
N GLY A 249 -16.74 8.70 2.48
CA GLY A 249 -15.39 9.04 2.93
C GLY A 249 -14.32 8.34 2.10
N ARG A 250 -13.82 8.99 1.04
CA ARG A 250 -12.76 8.52 0.17
C ARG A 250 -12.94 7.05 -0.26
N PRO A 251 -14.04 6.70 -0.94
CA PRO A 251 -14.27 5.35 -1.43
C PRO A 251 -13.26 5.01 -2.52
N VAL A 252 -12.69 3.81 -2.46
CA VAL A 252 -11.71 3.32 -3.44
C VAL A 252 -12.25 2.17 -4.29
N MET A 253 -13.32 1.52 -3.84
CA MET A 253 -13.96 0.42 -4.55
C MET A 253 -15.45 0.36 -4.20
N SER A 254 -16.27 -0.09 -5.13
CA SER A 254 -17.66 -0.44 -4.88
C SER A 254 -18.09 -1.64 -5.74
N LEU A 255 -18.81 -2.58 -5.13
CA LEU A 255 -19.23 -3.84 -5.76
C LEU A 255 -20.72 -4.03 -5.58
N PRO A 256 -21.51 -4.01 -6.68
CA PRO A 256 -22.90 -4.44 -6.67
C PRO A 256 -23.03 -5.95 -6.45
N CYS A 257 -23.86 -6.36 -5.53
CA CYS A 257 -24.21 -7.76 -5.24
C CYS A 257 -25.56 -7.81 -4.50
N ASP A 258 -26.10 -8.99 -4.23
CA ASP A 258 -27.24 -9.20 -3.33
C ASP A 258 -26.68 -9.89 -2.09
N LEU A 259 -26.65 -9.18 -0.96
CA LEU A 259 -26.04 -9.68 0.29
C LEU A 259 -27.05 -10.28 1.27
N ASN A 260 -28.33 -9.95 1.09
CA ASN A 260 -29.39 -10.40 2.01
C ASN A 260 -30.41 -11.33 1.34
N GLY A 261 -30.13 -11.78 0.11
CA GLY A 261 -30.94 -12.74 -0.62
C GLY A 261 -32.34 -12.25 -1.03
N ASP A 262 -32.55 -10.93 -1.05
CA ASP A 262 -33.86 -10.35 -1.31
C ASP A 262 -34.15 -10.08 -2.80
N GLY A 263 -33.19 -10.37 -3.68
CA GLY A 263 -33.26 -10.21 -5.13
C GLY A 263 -33.07 -8.79 -5.61
N ARG A 264 -32.69 -7.86 -4.74
CA ARG A 264 -32.32 -6.48 -5.08
C ARG A 264 -30.81 -6.31 -5.08
N THR A 265 -30.34 -5.37 -5.86
CA THR A 265 -28.92 -5.01 -5.86
C THR A 265 -28.59 -4.21 -4.60
N ASP A 266 -27.68 -4.72 -3.82
CA ASP A 266 -26.96 -4.02 -2.76
C ASP A 266 -25.61 -3.51 -3.30
N LEU A 267 -24.89 -2.74 -2.48
CA LEU A 267 -23.62 -2.18 -2.87
C LEU A 267 -22.62 -2.25 -1.71
N VAL A 268 -21.57 -3.06 -1.84
CA VAL A 268 -20.43 -3.01 -0.92
C VAL A 268 -19.58 -1.80 -1.26
N VAL A 269 -19.16 -1.02 -0.27
CA VAL A 269 -18.35 0.20 -0.44
C VAL A 269 -17.12 0.16 0.46
N ASN A 270 -15.95 0.17 -0.16
CA ASN A 270 -14.66 0.30 0.49
C ASN A 270 -14.35 1.79 0.73
N GLY A 271 -14.82 2.35 1.82
CA GLY A 271 -14.48 3.70 2.26
C GLY A 271 -13.11 3.70 2.93
N PHE A 272 -12.05 3.80 2.13
CA PHE A 272 -10.66 3.75 2.64
C PHE A 272 -10.41 4.85 3.69
N GLY A 273 -10.93 6.07 3.43
CA GLY A 273 -10.72 7.22 4.30
C GLY A 273 -9.26 7.69 4.33
N ASN A 274 -8.89 8.24 5.48
CA ASN A 274 -7.52 8.58 5.87
C ASN A 274 -7.31 8.24 7.35
N GLN A 275 -8.00 8.94 8.26
CA GLN A 275 -8.10 8.61 9.68
C GLN A 275 -9.44 7.92 10.00
N LEU A 276 -10.46 8.25 9.21
CA LEU A 276 -11.84 7.81 9.35
C LEU A 276 -12.28 7.11 8.08
N GLY A 277 -12.22 5.79 8.07
CA GLY A 277 -12.71 4.97 6.96
C GLY A 277 -13.65 3.90 7.49
N ARG A 278 -14.28 3.16 6.56
CA ARG A 278 -15.13 2.04 6.90
C ARG A 278 -15.34 1.13 5.69
N LEU A 279 -15.51 -0.15 5.95
CA LEU A 279 -16.20 -1.03 5.02
C LEU A 279 -17.69 -0.99 5.37
N SER A 280 -18.53 -0.75 4.40
CA SER A 280 -19.98 -0.72 4.56
C SER A 280 -20.68 -1.40 3.39
N TRP A 281 -21.90 -1.86 3.61
CA TRP A 281 -22.80 -2.19 2.52
C TRP A 281 -24.03 -1.29 2.56
N HIS A 282 -24.59 -1.03 1.40
CA HIS A 282 -25.76 -0.21 1.21
C HIS A 282 -26.85 -1.10 0.66
N GLU A 283 -27.85 -1.40 1.49
CA GLU A 283 -29.02 -2.21 1.15
C GLU A 283 -29.91 -1.45 0.17
N GLY A 284 -30.25 -2.10 -0.94
CA GLY A 284 -31.18 -1.58 -1.91
C GLY A 284 -32.62 -1.66 -1.43
N LEU A 285 -33.30 -0.52 -1.24
CA LEU A 285 -34.65 -0.49 -0.65
C LEU A 285 -35.77 -0.66 -1.68
N PRO A 286 -36.92 -1.29 -1.30
CA PRO A 286 -38.13 -1.28 -2.11
C PRO A 286 -38.56 0.16 -2.43
N GLY A 287 -38.70 0.50 -3.70
CA GLY A 287 -39.07 1.85 -4.13
C GLY A 287 -37.88 2.79 -4.38
N GLY A 288 -36.67 2.29 -4.24
CA GLY A 288 -35.41 3.01 -4.48
C GLY A 288 -34.80 3.60 -3.22
N GLY A 289 -33.55 4.02 -3.34
CA GLY A 289 -32.75 4.51 -2.22
C GLY A 289 -31.97 3.40 -1.51
N TRP A 290 -31.20 3.80 -0.48
CA TRP A 290 -30.21 2.97 0.18
C TRP A 290 -30.33 3.10 1.70
N ARG A 291 -30.08 1.98 2.40
CA ARG A 291 -29.82 1.97 3.83
C ARG A 291 -28.39 1.51 4.06
N ALA A 292 -27.58 2.35 4.72
CA ALA A 292 -26.19 2.01 4.98
C ALA A 292 -26.07 1.16 6.25
N HIS A 293 -25.25 0.10 6.15
CA HIS A 293 -24.85 -0.77 7.24
C HIS A 293 -23.32 -0.76 7.34
N GLU A 294 -22.79 -0.58 8.54
CA GLU A 294 -21.34 -0.65 8.77
C GLU A 294 -20.93 -2.10 9.01
N ILE A 295 -19.94 -2.58 8.25
CA ILE A 295 -19.36 -3.92 8.44
C ILE A 295 -18.10 -3.82 9.31
N LEU A 296 -17.15 -2.93 8.93
CA LEU A 296 -15.92 -2.65 9.66
C LEU A 296 -15.74 -1.15 9.82
N GLY A 297 -15.86 -0.63 11.04
CA GLY A 297 -15.75 0.81 11.37
C GLY A 297 -14.32 1.30 11.53
N ARG A 298 -13.43 1.00 10.57
CA ARG A 298 -12.02 1.39 10.59
C ARG A 298 -11.50 1.73 9.19
N PRO A 299 -10.48 2.61 9.07
CA PRO A 299 -9.92 3.00 7.77
C PRO A 299 -9.11 1.86 7.13
N GLY A 300 -8.92 1.96 5.81
CA GLY A 300 -8.00 1.10 5.08
C GLY A 300 -8.65 -0.01 4.27
N ALA A 301 -9.99 -0.09 4.13
CA ALA A 301 -10.61 -1.02 3.20
C ALA A 301 -10.16 -0.70 1.76
N ALA A 302 -9.16 -1.44 1.25
CA ALA A 302 -8.48 -1.15 -0.01
C ALA A 302 -9.07 -1.92 -1.19
N CYS A 303 -9.25 -3.22 -1.01
CA CYS A 303 -9.72 -4.12 -2.06
C CYS A 303 -10.68 -5.14 -1.44
N THR A 304 -11.74 -5.50 -2.17
CA THR A 304 -12.72 -6.51 -1.77
C THR A 304 -13.04 -7.40 -2.96
N GLU A 305 -13.15 -8.70 -2.72
CA GLU A 305 -13.78 -9.65 -3.64
C GLU A 305 -15.05 -10.22 -3.01
N THR A 306 -16.06 -10.42 -3.84
CA THR A 306 -17.33 -11.08 -3.46
C THR A 306 -17.29 -12.52 -3.96
N ARG A 307 -17.47 -13.48 -3.06
CA ARG A 307 -17.42 -14.93 -3.35
C ARG A 307 -18.31 -15.70 -2.38
N ASP A 308 -18.80 -16.84 -2.81
CA ASP A 308 -19.28 -17.88 -1.92
C ASP A 308 -18.07 -18.77 -1.56
N VAL A 309 -17.51 -18.58 -0.36
CA VAL A 309 -16.24 -19.20 0.05
C VAL A 309 -16.46 -20.55 0.73
N ASP A 310 -17.56 -20.72 1.44
CA ASP A 310 -17.87 -21.94 2.19
C ASP A 310 -18.87 -22.86 1.47
N GLY A 311 -19.45 -22.39 0.35
CA GLY A 311 -20.33 -23.17 -0.52
C GLY A 311 -21.77 -23.25 -0.01
N ASP A 312 -22.19 -22.31 0.84
CA ASP A 312 -23.55 -22.27 1.39
C ASP A 312 -24.56 -21.54 0.46
N GLY A 313 -24.07 -20.84 -0.56
CA GLY A 313 -24.83 -20.11 -1.57
C GLY A 313 -24.96 -18.62 -1.29
N ASP A 314 -24.46 -18.14 -0.18
CA ASP A 314 -24.47 -16.74 0.21
C ASP A 314 -23.19 -16.02 -0.25
N VAL A 315 -23.24 -14.70 -0.41
CA VAL A 315 -22.08 -13.93 -0.89
C VAL A 315 -21.24 -13.49 0.29
N ASP A 316 -20.04 -14.05 0.41
CA ASP A 316 -19.01 -13.63 1.37
C ASP A 316 -18.13 -12.53 0.81
N LEU A 317 -17.34 -11.89 1.69
CA LEU A 317 -16.39 -10.84 1.32
C LEU A 317 -14.97 -11.22 1.76
N LEU A 318 -14.04 -11.27 0.81
CA LEU A 318 -12.61 -11.22 1.08
C LEU A 318 -12.16 -9.76 1.04
N VAL A 319 -11.58 -9.25 2.12
CA VAL A 319 -11.28 -7.81 2.27
C VAL A 319 -9.85 -7.58 2.67
N LEU A 320 -9.13 -6.79 1.88
CA LEU A 320 -7.80 -6.27 2.25
C LEU A 320 -7.96 -4.97 3.02
N MET A 321 -7.55 -4.99 4.29
CA MET A 321 -7.39 -3.80 5.12
C MET A 321 -5.93 -3.37 5.06
N ALA A 322 -5.66 -2.19 4.53
CA ALA A 322 -4.30 -1.70 4.18
C ALA A 322 -3.88 -0.45 4.99
N GLN A 323 -4.41 -0.28 6.20
CA GLN A 323 -4.03 0.85 7.06
C GLN A 323 -4.10 0.44 8.53
N ALA A 324 -3.06 0.76 9.30
CA ALA A 324 -2.88 0.40 10.71
C ALA A 324 -2.91 -1.12 10.95
N GLN A 325 -4.07 -1.75 10.84
CA GLN A 325 -4.24 -3.20 10.88
C GLN A 325 -4.17 -3.76 9.46
N GLU A 326 -2.99 -4.00 8.98
CA GLU A 326 -2.74 -4.61 7.66
C GLU A 326 -3.17 -6.08 7.69
N GLN A 327 -4.30 -6.42 7.07
CA GLN A 327 -4.96 -7.73 7.18
C GLN A 327 -5.66 -8.13 5.89
N LEU A 328 -5.64 -9.42 5.57
CA LEU A 328 -6.65 -10.02 4.71
C LEU A 328 -7.71 -10.67 5.62
N VAL A 329 -8.95 -10.27 5.47
CA VAL A 329 -10.07 -10.71 6.31
C VAL A 329 -11.11 -11.40 5.44
N LEU A 330 -11.56 -12.57 5.84
CA LEU A 330 -12.79 -13.18 5.33
C LEU A 330 -13.95 -12.77 6.24
N LEU A 331 -15.00 -12.28 5.62
CA LEU A 331 -16.27 -11.93 6.24
C LEU A 331 -17.30 -12.92 5.69
N GLU A 332 -17.59 -13.97 6.47
CA GLU A 332 -18.57 -15.00 6.14
C GLU A 332 -19.98 -14.45 6.43
N ASN A 333 -20.83 -14.43 5.41
CA ASN A 333 -22.20 -13.91 5.44
C ASN A 333 -23.17 -15.01 5.94
N ASP A 334 -24.21 -14.63 6.61
CA ASP A 334 -25.31 -15.54 7.02
C ASP A 334 -26.53 -15.50 6.07
N GLY A 335 -26.35 -14.90 4.88
CA GLY A 335 -27.42 -14.70 3.88
C GLY A 335 -28.40 -13.57 4.21
N HIS A 336 -28.17 -12.84 5.29
CA HIS A 336 -28.99 -11.69 5.70
C HIS A 336 -28.20 -10.37 5.79
N GLY A 337 -26.89 -10.40 5.43
CA GLY A 337 -26.00 -9.26 5.52
C GLY A 337 -25.36 -9.07 6.89
N ASP A 338 -25.44 -10.06 7.77
CA ASP A 338 -24.69 -10.13 9.01
C ASP A 338 -23.44 -11.00 8.81
N PHE A 339 -22.28 -10.48 9.23
CA PHE A 339 -21.00 -11.07 8.91
C PHE A 339 -20.24 -11.57 10.13
N SER A 340 -19.67 -12.77 10.03
CA SER A 340 -18.64 -13.24 10.94
C SER A 340 -17.24 -13.01 10.35
N ALA A 341 -16.31 -12.44 11.14
CA ALA A 341 -15.00 -12.05 10.63
C ALA A 341 -13.91 -13.04 11.03
N ARG A 342 -13.12 -13.52 10.05
CA ARG A 342 -11.94 -14.36 10.24
C ARG A 342 -10.72 -13.72 9.59
N ILE A 343 -9.69 -13.43 10.38
CA ILE A 343 -8.42 -12.92 9.86
C ILE A 343 -7.66 -14.07 9.21
N LEU A 344 -7.43 -13.97 7.91
CA LEU A 344 -6.68 -14.97 7.13
C LEU A 344 -5.18 -14.69 7.16
N LEU A 345 -4.79 -13.41 6.98
CA LEU A 345 -3.40 -12.96 7.02
C LEU A 345 -3.30 -11.69 7.86
N GLN A 346 -2.23 -11.60 8.65
CA GLN A 346 -1.93 -10.45 9.48
C GLN A 346 -0.51 -9.97 9.23
N PHE A 347 -0.36 -8.68 8.94
CA PHE A 347 0.93 -8.06 8.64
C PHE A 347 1.26 -6.95 9.64
N HIS A 348 2.51 -6.53 9.68
CA HIS A 348 2.92 -5.38 10.48
C HIS A 348 2.49 -4.04 9.82
N PRO A 349 2.33 -2.95 10.59
CA PRO A 349 1.65 -1.73 10.13
C PRO A 349 2.36 -0.93 9.04
N VAL A 350 3.58 -1.32 8.65
CA VAL A 350 4.35 -0.70 7.56
C VAL A 350 4.56 -1.63 6.38
N PHE A 351 3.75 -2.70 6.30
CA PHE A 351 3.84 -3.70 5.23
C PHE A 351 3.50 -3.10 3.87
N GLY A 352 2.51 -2.19 3.82
CA GLY A 352 2.13 -1.47 2.62
C GLY A 352 1.34 -2.31 1.63
N ALA A 353 0.39 -3.11 2.12
CA ALA A 353 -0.52 -3.87 1.27
C ALA A 353 -1.38 -2.93 0.42
N VAL A 354 -1.57 -3.24 -0.86
CA VAL A 354 -2.31 -2.40 -1.81
C VAL A 354 -3.40 -3.15 -2.54
N HIS A 355 -3.09 -4.34 -3.02
CA HIS A 355 -3.98 -5.11 -3.88
C HIS A 355 -3.82 -6.60 -3.63
N PHE A 356 -4.91 -7.35 -3.77
CA PHE A 356 -4.90 -8.80 -3.89
C PHE A 356 -5.91 -9.26 -4.95
N GLU A 357 -5.74 -10.47 -5.42
CA GLU A 357 -6.76 -11.25 -6.12
C GLU A 357 -6.69 -12.71 -5.71
N SER A 358 -7.86 -13.38 -5.71
CA SER A 358 -7.95 -14.81 -5.46
C SER A 358 -8.07 -15.58 -6.77
N VAL A 359 -7.12 -16.48 -7.02
CA VAL A 359 -7.01 -17.31 -8.23
C VAL A 359 -6.42 -18.66 -7.86
N ASP A 360 -6.77 -19.71 -8.58
CA ASP A 360 -6.14 -21.03 -8.46
C ASP A 360 -4.78 -21.00 -9.20
N MET A 361 -3.70 -20.74 -8.43
CA MET A 361 -2.36 -20.54 -9.00
C MET A 361 -1.61 -21.85 -9.30
N ASP A 362 -1.95 -22.93 -8.62
CA ASP A 362 -1.26 -24.22 -8.79
C ASP A 362 -2.16 -25.32 -9.39
N GLY A 363 -3.41 -25.00 -9.72
CA GLY A 363 -4.34 -25.87 -10.42
C GLY A 363 -4.93 -26.96 -9.54
N ASP A 364 -4.94 -26.79 -8.21
CA ASP A 364 -5.46 -27.79 -7.27
C ASP A 364 -6.97 -27.65 -6.99
N GLY A 365 -7.60 -26.58 -7.48
CA GLY A 365 -9.02 -26.26 -7.36
C GLY A 365 -9.36 -25.35 -6.18
N ASP A 366 -8.43 -25.07 -5.28
CA ASP A 366 -8.59 -24.11 -4.20
C ASP A 366 -8.08 -22.71 -4.64
N LEU A 367 -8.76 -21.65 -4.19
CA LEU A 367 -8.33 -20.29 -4.54
C LEU A 367 -7.18 -19.83 -3.65
N ASP A 368 -6.04 -19.60 -4.27
CA ASP A 368 -4.86 -18.95 -3.68
C ASP A 368 -5.02 -17.43 -3.68
N VAL A 369 -4.10 -16.74 -3.02
CA VAL A 369 -4.07 -15.28 -2.97
C VAL A 369 -2.79 -14.73 -3.57
N VAL A 370 -2.90 -13.97 -4.64
CA VAL A 370 -1.80 -13.15 -5.20
C VAL A 370 -1.93 -11.75 -4.63
N MET A 371 -0.86 -11.26 -3.98
CA MET A 371 -0.89 -9.98 -3.27
C MET A 371 0.28 -9.10 -3.67
N SER A 372 0.04 -7.80 -3.85
CA SER A 372 1.08 -6.78 -3.93
C SER A 372 1.12 -5.96 -2.66
N ASN A 373 2.34 -5.72 -2.16
CA ASN A 373 2.58 -4.82 -1.05
C ASN A 373 3.79 -3.93 -1.36
N GLY A 374 3.56 -2.65 -1.41
CA GLY A 374 4.58 -1.69 -1.84
C GLY A 374 4.18 -0.24 -1.62
N ASP A 375 3.07 0.02 -0.89
CA ASP A 375 2.74 1.41 -0.58
C ASP A 375 3.87 2.05 0.24
N ASN A 376 4.40 3.09 -0.33
CA ASN A 376 5.48 3.90 0.20
C ASN A 376 5.11 5.38 0.17
N GLY A 377 3.81 5.68 0.23
CA GLY A 377 3.24 7.04 0.17
C GLY A 377 3.62 7.94 1.34
N GLU A 378 4.14 7.37 2.41
CA GLU A 378 4.64 8.10 3.57
C GLU A 378 5.98 8.80 3.24
N TYR A 379 6.03 10.10 3.41
CA TYR A 379 7.19 10.89 3.03
C TYR A 379 8.05 11.36 4.20
N PRO A 380 9.40 11.31 4.08
CA PRO A 380 10.21 10.49 3.18
C PRO A 380 10.22 9.04 3.67
N SER A 381 10.11 8.10 2.75
CA SER A 381 10.03 6.68 3.09
C SER A 381 11.22 5.91 2.52
N PRO A 382 11.86 5.01 3.29
CA PRO A 382 12.94 4.18 2.78
C PRO A 382 12.38 3.07 1.87
N PHE A 383 13.25 2.52 1.02
CA PHE A 383 12.97 1.22 0.42
C PHE A 383 12.88 0.15 1.51
N LYS A 384 11.97 -0.79 1.32
CA LYS A 384 11.70 -1.86 2.28
C LYS A 384 11.89 -3.21 1.59
N ALA A 385 12.70 -4.08 2.16
CA ALA A 385 13.05 -5.38 1.56
C ALA A 385 11.87 -6.36 1.49
N TYR A 386 10.85 -6.13 2.29
CA TYR A 386 9.62 -6.92 2.31
C TYR A 386 8.53 -6.43 1.34
N HIS A 387 8.78 -5.34 0.58
CA HIS A 387 7.89 -4.95 -0.52
C HIS A 387 8.05 -5.88 -1.70
N GLY A 388 6.94 -6.25 -2.32
CA GLY A 388 6.96 -7.13 -3.49
C GLY A 388 5.61 -7.71 -3.85
N VAL A 389 5.69 -8.78 -4.63
CA VAL A 389 4.56 -9.63 -5.00
C VAL A 389 4.68 -10.96 -4.26
N ARG A 390 3.55 -11.42 -3.71
CA ARG A 390 3.47 -12.69 -2.97
C ARG A 390 2.37 -13.57 -3.52
N VAL A 391 2.58 -14.87 -3.38
CA VAL A 391 1.51 -15.86 -3.51
C VAL A 391 1.37 -16.58 -2.17
N PHE A 392 0.17 -16.59 -1.66
CA PHE A 392 -0.22 -17.38 -0.51
C PHE A 392 -1.09 -18.53 -0.99
N ARG A 393 -0.55 -19.75 -0.87
CA ARG A 393 -1.28 -20.96 -1.24
C ARG A 393 -2.34 -21.27 -0.19
N ASN A 394 -3.50 -21.69 -0.66
CA ASN A 394 -4.58 -22.19 0.16
C ASN A 394 -4.44 -23.69 0.35
N ASP A 395 -4.24 -24.14 1.58
CA ASP A 395 -4.18 -25.56 1.92
C ASP A 395 -5.59 -26.11 2.31
N GLY A 396 -6.63 -25.55 1.68
CA GLY A 396 -8.04 -25.86 1.91
C GLY A 396 -8.69 -25.06 3.05
N GLY A 397 -9.96 -24.61 2.85
CA GLY A 397 -10.71 -23.82 3.81
C GLY A 397 -10.08 -22.46 4.16
N MET A 398 -9.46 -21.81 3.21
CA MET A 398 -8.76 -20.54 3.35
C MET A 398 -7.66 -20.56 4.43
N ARG A 399 -6.90 -21.65 4.50
CA ARG A 399 -5.68 -21.75 5.31
C ARG A 399 -4.47 -21.34 4.45
N LEU A 400 -4.19 -20.06 4.46
CA LEU A 400 -3.19 -19.44 3.59
C LEU A 400 -1.77 -19.56 4.16
N ALA A 401 -0.82 -20.01 3.31
CA ALA A 401 0.61 -20.08 3.61
C ALA A 401 1.43 -19.43 2.49
N GLU A 402 2.41 -18.58 2.83
CA GLU A 402 3.27 -17.97 1.81
C GLU A 402 4.05 -19.07 1.06
N ALA A 403 3.72 -19.25 -0.24
CA ALA A 403 4.37 -20.19 -1.13
C ALA A 403 5.50 -19.54 -1.93
N TRP A 404 5.36 -18.25 -2.25
CA TRP A 404 6.33 -17.55 -3.06
C TRP A 404 6.36 -16.04 -2.77
N PHE A 405 7.54 -15.45 -2.89
CA PHE A 405 7.78 -14.01 -2.75
C PHE A 405 8.79 -13.51 -3.78
N HIS A 406 8.42 -12.47 -4.50
CA HIS A 406 9.33 -11.73 -5.37
C HIS A 406 9.46 -10.29 -4.88
N PRO A 407 10.64 -9.87 -4.38
CA PRO A 407 10.84 -8.51 -3.90
C PRO A 407 10.85 -7.52 -5.08
N VAL A 408 9.97 -6.52 -5.01
CA VAL A 408 9.86 -5.39 -5.93
C VAL A 408 9.57 -4.15 -5.12
N HIS A 409 10.41 -3.11 -5.25
CA HIS A 409 10.17 -1.87 -4.55
C HIS A 409 8.90 -1.20 -5.07
N GLY A 410 7.97 -0.91 -4.16
CA GLY A 410 6.76 -0.19 -4.50
C GLY A 410 5.76 -0.95 -5.36
N ALA A 411 5.73 -2.30 -5.30
CA ALA A 411 4.73 -3.11 -5.99
C ALA A 411 3.32 -2.64 -5.62
N PHE A 412 2.53 -2.25 -6.62
CA PHE A 412 1.27 -1.56 -6.40
C PHE A 412 0.04 -2.36 -6.84
N LYS A 413 0.14 -3.07 -7.98
CA LYS A 413 -0.88 -4.02 -8.42
C LYS A 413 -0.22 -5.21 -9.08
N ALA A 414 -0.77 -6.40 -8.84
CA ALA A 414 -0.39 -7.64 -9.50
C ALA A 414 -1.65 -8.33 -10.02
N LEU A 415 -1.58 -8.91 -11.23
CA LEU A 415 -2.66 -9.67 -11.86
C LEU A 415 -2.10 -11.00 -12.36
N ALA A 416 -2.74 -12.10 -11.96
CA ALA A 416 -2.38 -13.44 -12.38
C ALA A 416 -3.25 -13.89 -13.56
N ARG A 417 -2.63 -14.14 -14.69
CA ARG A 417 -3.30 -14.59 -15.94
C ARG A 417 -2.34 -15.49 -16.73
N ASP A 418 -2.90 -16.38 -17.52
CA ASP A 418 -2.16 -17.11 -18.53
C ASP A 418 -1.87 -16.18 -19.72
N PHE A 419 -0.74 -15.44 -19.64
CA PHE A 419 -0.38 -14.47 -20.69
C PHE A 419 0.27 -15.13 -21.91
N ASP A 420 0.92 -16.29 -21.77
CA ASP A 420 1.58 -16.97 -22.89
C ASP A 420 0.82 -18.20 -23.38
N GLY A 421 -0.28 -18.57 -22.71
CA GLY A 421 -1.21 -19.61 -23.09
C GLY A 421 -0.66 -21.00 -22.97
N ASP A 422 0.25 -21.22 -22.04
CA ASP A 422 0.78 -22.54 -21.75
C ASP A 422 -0.06 -23.31 -20.70
N GLY A 423 -1.03 -22.63 -20.06
CA GLY A 423 -1.97 -23.15 -19.08
C GLY A 423 -1.58 -22.83 -17.65
N ASP A 424 -0.40 -22.32 -17.39
CA ASP A 424 0.04 -21.86 -16.07
C ASP A 424 -0.24 -20.36 -15.92
N LEU A 425 -0.57 -19.89 -14.70
CA LEU A 425 -0.79 -18.47 -14.49
C LEU A 425 0.53 -17.71 -14.28
N ASP A 426 0.80 -16.76 -15.16
CA ASP A 426 1.85 -15.75 -15.01
C ASP A 426 1.38 -14.60 -14.13
N VAL A 427 2.28 -13.71 -13.68
CA VAL A 427 1.92 -12.52 -12.93
C VAL A 427 2.46 -11.25 -13.59
N ALA A 428 1.55 -10.39 -14.07
CA ALA A 428 1.88 -9.03 -14.44
C ALA A 428 1.85 -8.13 -13.20
N ALA A 429 2.91 -7.36 -12.98
CA ALA A 429 3.02 -6.49 -11.81
C ALA A 429 3.49 -5.08 -12.18
N ILE A 430 2.88 -4.06 -11.56
CA ILE A 430 3.32 -2.66 -11.65
C ILE A 430 3.87 -2.18 -10.32
N SER A 431 4.83 -1.25 -10.40
CA SER A 431 5.34 -0.54 -9.25
C SER A 431 5.13 0.97 -9.40
N PHE A 432 4.52 1.58 -8.38
CA PHE A 432 4.33 3.03 -8.32
C PHE A 432 5.52 3.75 -7.64
N PHE A 433 6.31 3.03 -6.85
CA PHE A 433 7.48 3.53 -6.12
C PHE A 433 8.74 2.68 -6.38
N PRO A 434 9.10 2.36 -7.65
CA PRO A 434 10.28 1.56 -7.93
C PRO A 434 11.57 2.32 -7.61
N ASP A 435 12.70 1.61 -7.53
CA ASP A 435 14.01 2.26 -7.51
C ASP A 435 14.39 2.72 -8.93
N TYR A 436 13.92 3.90 -9.32
CA TYR A 436 14.18 4.48 -10.64
C TYR A 436 15.67 4.69 -10.97
N ARG A 437 16.57 4.60 -9.99
CA ARG A 437 18.01 4.73 -10.20
C ARG A 437 18.69 3.42 -10.49
N ARG A 438 18.26 2.33 -9.85
CA ARG A 438 18.93 1.03 -9.91
C ARG A 438 18.19 0.00 -10.75
N ALA A 439 16.87 0.07 -10.75
CA ALA A 439 15.98 -0.89 -11.41
C ALA A 439 14.74 -0.19 -11.99
N PRO A 440 14.90 0.80 -12.90
CA PRO A 440 13.78 1.52 -13.48
C PRO A 440 12.83 0.63 -14.27
N GLU A 441 13.32 -0.49 -14.79
CA GLU A 441 12.54 -1.50 -15.50
C GLU A 441 11.53 -2.23 -14.59
N GLU A 442 11.75 -2.26 -13.29
CA GLU A 442 10.81 -2.82 -12.32
C GLU A 442 9.52 -1.98 -12.15
N SER A 443 9.37 -0.88 -12.92
CA SER A 443 8.10 -0.16 -13.04
C SER A 443 6.99 -1.05 -13.62
N PHE A 444 7.34 -2.03 -14.46
CA PHE A 444 6.49 -3.11 -14.93
C PHE A 444 7.30 -4.41 -15.03
N LEU A 445 6.77 -5.47 -14.48
CA LEU A 445 7.32 -6.83 -14.60
C LEU A 445 6.24 -7.79 -15.09
N LEU A 446 6.63 -8.67 -16.00
CA LEU A 446 5.95 -9.92 -16.26
C LEU A 446 6.78 -11.03 -15.60
N LEU A 447 6.17 -11.68 -14.62
CA LEU A 447 6.74 -12.81 -13.89
C LEU A 447 6.15 -14.07 -14.49
N ARG A 448 6.92 -14.67 -15.41
CA ARG A 448 6.50 -15.84 -16.17
C ARG A 448 6.61 -17.09 -15.32
N ASN A 449 5.54 -17.83 -15.18
CA ASN A 449 5.53 -19.08 -14.42
C ASN A 449 6.31 -20.17 -15.20
N GLU A 450 7.28 -20.76 -14.55
CA GLU A 450 8.10 -21.86 -15.09
C GLU A 450 7.80 -23.17 -14.36
N GLY A 451 6.68 -23.22 -13.64
CA GLY A 451 6.28 -24.33 -12.79
C GLY A 451 7.04 -24.43 -11.46
N ALA A 452 6.44 -25.12 -10.50
CA ALA A 452 7.02 -25.36 -9.17
C ALA A 452 7.46 -24.07 -8.44
N TRP A 453 6.63 -23.01 -8.49
CA TRP A 453 6.85 -21.69 -7.87
C TRP A 453 8.15 -21.00 -8.34
N ARG A 454 8.58 -21.27 -9.57
CA ARG A 454 9.70 -20.56 -10.22
C ARG A 454 9.15 -19.61 -11.24
N PHE A 455 9.65 -18.37 -11.23
CA PHE A 455 9.20 -17.34 -12.15
C PHE A 455 10.39 -16.66 -12.84
N GLY A 456 10.35 -16.64 -14.15
CA GLY A 456 11.22 -15.83 -14.99
C GLY A 456 10.84 -14.36 -14.88
N ARG A 457 11.83 -13.45 -15.03
CA ARG A 457 11.60 -11.99 -14.92
C ARG A 457 11.73 -11.35 -16.29
N GLU A 458 10.64 -10.78 -16.78
CA GLU A 458 10.60 -10.02 -18.01
C GLU A 458 10.07 -8.59 -17.75
N THR A 459 10.39 -7.68 -18.64
CA THR A 459 9.86 -6.30 -18.65
C THR A 459 9.54 -5.88 -20.08
N ILE A 460 8.95 -4.70 -20.23
CA ILE A 460 8.57 -4.16 -21.54
C ILE A 460 9.52 -3.04 -21.97
N PRO A 461 9.77 -2.85 -23.27
CA PRO A 461 10.32 -1.62 -23.77
C PRO A 461 9.41 -0.44 -23.39
N GLY A 462 9.98 0.55 -22.74
CA GLY A 462 9.20 1.72 -22.29
C GLY A 462 8.53 1.57 -20.93
N ALA A 463 8.96 0.64 -20.07
CA ALA A 463 8.48 0.51 -18.70
C ALA A 463 8.45 1.84 -17.92
N THR A 464 9.33 2.78 -18.24
CA THR A 464 9.43 4.12 -17.63
C THR A 464 8.75 5.25 -18.40
N LEU A 465 7.98 4.97 -19.46
CA LEU A 465 7.23 5.98 -20.21
C LEU A 465 6.15 6.68 -19.36
N GLY A 466 5.67 6.01 -18.33
CA GLY A 466 4.74 6.53 -17.34
C GLY A 466 5.14 6.15 -15.92
N ARG A 467 4.41 6.69 -14.95
CA ARG A 467 4.41 6.25 -13.55
C ARG A 467 3.13 5.47 -13.31
N TRP A 468 3.23 4.15 -13.31
CA TRP A 468 2.06 3.27 -13.37
C TRP A 468 1.38 3.15 -12.01
N LEU A 469 0.12 3.62 -11.93
CA LEU A 469 -0.71 3.57 -10.72
C LEU A 469 -1.76 2.47 -10.80
N THR A 470 -2.28 2.22 -12.00
CA THR A 470 -3.39 1.28 -12.22
C THR A 470 -3.10 0.40 -13.42
N MET A 471 -3.68 -0.80 -13.43
CA MET A 471 -3.49 -1.82 -14.45
C MET A 471 -4.76 -2.65 -14.59
N ASP A 472 -5.05 -3.12 -15.81
CA ASP A 472 -6.07 -4.12 -16.08
C ASP A 472 -5.58 -5.08 -17.17
N ALA A 473 -6.16 -6.28 -17.25
CA ALA A 473 -5.84 -7.28 -18.25
C ALA A 473 -7.14 -7.82 -18.89
N GLY A 474 -7.11 -8.00 -20.21
CA GLY A 474 -8.24 -8.51 -20.99
C GLY A 474 -7.92 -8.54 -22.48
N ASP A 475 -8.68 -9.25 -23.26
CA ASP A 475 -8.54 -9.35 -24.73
C ASP A 475 -9.18 -8.11 -25.39
N VAL A 476 -8.35 -7.11 -25.76
CA VAL A 476 -8.86 -5.84 -26.31
C VAL A 476 -9.07 -5.89 -27.82
N ASP A 477 -8.35 -6.73 -28.55
CA ASP A 477 -8.46 -6.80 -30.01
C ASP A 477 -9.23 -8.03 -30.53
N GLY A 478 -9.66 -8.92 -29.62
CA GLY A 478 -10.54 -10.04 -29.90
C GLY A 478 -9.83 -11.23 -30.53
N ASP A 479 -8.51 -11.34 -30.35
CA ASP A 479 -7.72 -12.42 -30.92
C ASP A 479 -7.56 -13.64 -30.00
N GLY A 480 -8.04 -13.53 -28.75
CA GLY A 480 -8.05 -14.56 -27.71
C GLY A 480 -6.82 -14.55 -26.81
N ASP A 481 -5.88 -13.66 -27.03
CA ASP A 481 -4.72 -13.45 -26.16
C ASP A 481 -4.98 -12.30 -25.17
N LEU A 482 -4.44 -12.38 -23.95
CA LEU A 482 -4.70 -11.34 -22.94
C LEU A 482 -3.71 -10.19 -23.06
N ASP A 483 -4.28 -8.99 -23.25
CA ASP A 483 -3.57 -7.73 -23.29
C ASP A 483 -3.47 -7.09 -21.90
N VAL A 484 -2.61 -6.08 -21.76
CA VAL A 484 -2.47 -5.33 -20.51
C VAL A 484 -2.62 -3.83 -20.75
N LEU A 485 -3.42 -3.16 -19.95
CA LEU A 485 -3.58 -1.72 -19.94
C LEU A 485 -2.97 -1.13 -18.67
N LEU A 486 -2.03 -0.20 -18.84
CA LEU A 486 -1.41 0.56 -17.76
C LEU A 486 -1.93 1.99 -17.73
N GLY A 487 -2.25 2.52 -16.55
CA GLY A 487 -2.61 3.93 -16.35
C GLY A 487 -1.52 4.69 -15.60
N SER A 488 -1.12 5.85 -16.13
CA SER A 488 -0.02 6.67 -15.60
C SER A 488 -0.53 7.79 -14.70
N PHE A 489 0.07 7.95 -13.51
CA PHE A 489 -0.21 9.03 -12.57
C PHE A 489 1.10 9.72 -12.17
N CYS A 490 1.39 10.86 -12.79
CA CYS A 490 2.69 11.56 -12.64
C CYS A 490 2.78 12.49 -11.42
N GLU A 491 1.71 12.60 -10.66
CA GLU A 491 1.65 13.35 -9.41
C GLU A 491 1.70 12.41 -8.19
N GLY A 492 1.68 12.97 -7.01
CA GLY A 492 1.68 12.23 -5.76
C GLY A 492 2.96 12.41 -4.96
N PRO A 493 3.04 11.77 -3.78
CA PRO A 493 4.16 11.99 -2.89
C PRO A 493 5.48 11.55 -3.55
N PRO A 494 6.54 12.36 -3.44
CA PRO A 494 7.88 11.96 -3.88
C PRO A 494 8.52 11.00 -2.86
N ALA A 495 7.83 9.90 -2.57
CA ALA A 495 8.26 8.91 -1.60
C ALA A 495 9.56 8.20 -2.02
N VAL A 496 9.86 8.22 -3.32
CA VAL A 496 11.11 7.72 -3.90
C VAL A 496 11.78 8.81 -4.71
N GLU A 497 13.09 8.73 -4.84
CA GLU A 497 13.84 9.70 -5.65
C GLU A 497 13.58 9.45 -7.14
N ILE A 498 12.82 10.35 -7.75
CA ILE A 498 12.56 10.33 -9.19
C ILE A 498 13.64 11.19 -9.87
N PRO A 499 14.40 10.66 -10.84
CA PRO A 499 15.36 11.44 -11.60
C PRO A 499 14.70 12.68 -12.24
N PRO A 500 15.26 13.89 -12.11
CA PRO A 500 14.62 15.13 -12.58
C PRO A 500 14.22 15.10 -14.06
N GLY A 501 15.04 14.49 -14.91
CA GLY A 501 14.75 14.33 -16.33
C GLY A 501 13.52 13.46 -16.59
N LEU A 502 13.35 12.37 -15.82
CA LEU A 502 12.22 11.46 -15.92
C LEU A 502 10.92 12.15 -15.48
N ALA A 503 10.94 12.82 -14.32
CA ALA A 503 9.79 13.58 -13.83
C ALA A 503 9.35 14.69 -14.80
N THR A 504 10.30 15.34 -15.48
CA THR A 504 10.00 16.33 -16.51
C THR A 504 9.40 15.67 -17.75
N ALA A 505 9.99 14.57 -18.22
CA ALA A 505 9.50 13.85 -19.40
C ALA A 505 8.04 13.39 -19.22
N TRP A 506 7.69 12.86 -18.07
CA TRP A 506 6.31 12.47 -17.79
C TRP A 506 5.31 13.63 -17.87
N ARG A 507 5.68 14.84 -17.43
CA ARG A 507 4.79 16.00 -17.45
C ARG A 507 4.69 16.66 -18.81
N THR A 508 5.74 16.61 -19.63
CA THR A 508 5.79 17.29 -20.93
C THR A 508 5.45 16.40 -22.11
N ASN A 509 5.87 15.13 -22.06
CA ASN A 509 5.74 14.17 -23.15
C ASN A 509 5.19 12.82 -22.65
N GLY A 510 4.71 12.76 -21.39
CA GLY A 510 4.24 11.53 -20.78
C GLY A 510 2.97 11.01 -21.43
N VAL A 511 2.78 9.71 -21.32
CA VAL A 511 1.57 9.02 -21.77
C VAL A 511 0.58 8.92 -20.61
N ASN A 512 -0.72 9.06 -20.89
CA ASN A 512 -1.77 8.83 -19.89
C ASN A 512 -1.95 7.35 -19.61
N GLY A 513 -1.64 6.50 -20.58
CA GLY A 513 -1.62 5.06 -20.43
C GLY A 513 -0.75 4.37 -21.46
N LEU A 514 -0.54 3.09 -21.27
CA LEU A 514 0.17 2.21 -22.21
C LEU A 514 -0.66 0.95 -22.40
N LEU A 515 -1.11 0.71 -23.63
CA LEU A 515 -1.78 -0.52 -24.01
C LEU A 515 -0.71 -1.47 -24.56
N LEU A 516 -0.55 -2.59 -23.91
CA LEU A 516 0.36 -3.68 -24.26
C LEU A 516 -0.46 -4.77 -24.97
N VAL A 517 -0.42 -4.74 -26.30
CA VAL A 517 -1.13 -5.74 -27.12
C VAL A 517 -0.28 -6.99 -27.22
N ASN A 518 -0.83 -8.10 -26.77
CA ASN A 518 -0.18 -9.40 -26.80
C ASN A 518 -0.03 -9.86 -28.25
N GLN A 519 1.12 -10.40 -28.58
CA GLN A 519 1.45 -10.88 -29.92
C GLN A 519 1.93 -12.33 -29.79
N ARG A 520 1.12 -13.16 -29.16
CA ARG A 520 1.45 -14.56 -28.99
C ARG A 520 1.73 -15.17 -30.37
N ARG A 521 2.92 -15.69 -30.53
CA ARG A 521 3.25 -16.44 -31.76
C ARG A 521 2.53 -17.78 -31.69
N ARG A 522 1.50 -17.93 -32.50
CA ARG A 522 0.82 -19.22 -32.74
C ARG A 522 1.74 -20.23 -33.40
#